data_536a0cb831d857373dc70f262df09922
#
_entry.id   536a0cb831d857373dc70f262df09922
#
_cell.length_a   1.000
_cell.length_b   1.000
_cell.length_c   1.000
_cell.angle_alpha   90.00
_cell.angle_beta   90.00
_cell.angle_gamma   90.00
#
_symmetry.space_group_name_H-M   'P 1'
#
loop_
_entity.id
_entity.type
_entity.pdbx_description
1 polymer ?
#
loop_
_entity_poly.entity_id
_entity_poly.type
_entity_poly.pdbx_seq_one_letter_code
_entity_poly.pdbx_strand_id
1 'polypeptide(L)'
;MDLTVVTKPGPEGKELEVDGPVSKHLGKKLEKIEQRWGKPVVARAVLEELPIGFEATVTLAGKDEFVGRGREDDLGKAVDTALLKLARQVDTVLDKRKSKGQGRRASGVIKAAKPF
;
A
#
# COMPACT_ATOMS: atom_id res chain seq x y z
N MET A 1 14.88 0.76 1.97
CA MET A 1 13.82 0.26 1.07
C MET A 1 14.18 0.57 -0.37
N ASP A 2 14.02 -0.41 -1.24
CA ASP A 2 14.23 -0.19 -2.67
C ASP A 2 12.89 0.13 -3.31
N LEU A 3 12.79 1.31 -3.92
CA LEU A 3 11.59 1.76 -4.59
C LEU A 3 11.85 1.92 -6.08
N THR A 4 11.03 1.27 -6.90
CA THR A 4 11.05 1.42 -8.34
C THR A 4 9.73 2.03 -8.78
N VAL A 5 9.78 3.11 -9.52
CA VAL A 5 8.59 3.76 -10.09
C VAL A 5 8.57 3.51 -11.59
N VAL A 6 7.48 2.90 -12.07
CA VAL A 6 7.30 2.61 -13.49
C VAL A 6 6.08 3.39 -13.98
N THR A 7 6.22 4.04 -15.12
CA THR A 7 5.10 4.74 -15.75
C THR A 7 4.72 4.04 -17.04
N LYS A 8 3.44 3.97 -17.33
CA LYS A 8 2.93 3.43 -18.59
C LYS A 8 2.45 4.57 -19.48
N PRO A 9 2.63 4.45 -20.80
CA PRO A 9 2.14 5.49 -21.72
C PRO A 9 0.63 5.66 -21.60
N GLY A 10 0.16 6.90 -21.75
CA GLY A 10 -1.26 7.19 -21.75
C GLY A 10 -1.95 6.75 -23.03
N PRO A 11 -3.27 7.00 -23.15
CA PRO A 11 -4.05 6.57 -24.32
C PRO A 11 -3.54 7.12 -25.64
N GLU A 12 -2.87 8.26 -25.63
CA GLU A 12 -2.31 8.88 -26.81
C GLU A 12 -0.86 8.51 -27.06
N GLY A 13 -0.31 7.57 -26.31
CA GLY A 13 1.07 7.17 -26.41
C GLY A 13 2.07 8.12 -25.78
N LYS A 14 1.59 9.15 -25.07
CA LYS A 14 2.45 10.08 -24.38
C LYS A 14 2.92 9.50 -23.06
N GLU A 15 4.18 9.77 -22.76
CA GLU A 15 4.76 9.35 -21.49
C GLU A 15 4.13 10.11 -20.33
N LEU A 16 3.75 9.41 -19.28
CA LEU A 16 3.20 10.04 -18.09
C LEU A 16 4.33 10.69 -17.30
N GLU A 17 4.18 11.99 -17.03
CA GLU A 17 5.15 12.73 -16.24
C GLU A 17 4.77 12.63 -14.76
N VAL A 18 5.73 12.22 -13.94
CA VAL A 18 5.58 12.18 -12.50
C VAL A 18 6.41 13.30 -11.91
N ASP A 19 5.74 14.29 -11.34
CA ASP A 19 6.45 15.44 -10.77
C ASP A 19 7.16 15.07 -9.46
N GLY A 20 8.13 15.89 -9.06
CA GLY A 20 8.93 15.67 -7.87
C GLY A 20 8.11 15.52 -6.59
N PRO A 21 7.08 16.37 -6.36
CA PRO A 21 6.23 16.24 -5.18
C PRO A 21 5.53 14.89 -5.05
N VAL A 22 5.04 14.33 -6.14
CA VAL A 22 4.38 13.01 -6.13
C VAL A 22 5.38 11.92 -5.78
N SER A 23 6.56 11.94 -6.40
CA SER A 23 7.63 10.99 -6.12
C SER A 23 8.07 11.03 -4.66
N LYS A 24 8.26 12.24 -4.12
CA LYS A 24 8.66 12.41 -2.72
C LYS A 24 7.58 11.91 -1.77
N HIS A 25 6.33 12.23 -2.07
CA HIS A 25 5.20 11.81 -1.26
C HIS A 25 5.10 10.28 -1.21
N LEU A 26 5.23 9.65 -2.37
CA LEU A 26 5.22 8.20 -2.51
C LEU A 26 6.34 7.57 -1.67
N GLY A 27 7.56 8.07 -1.80
CA GLY A 27 8.71 7.56 -1.06
C GLY A 27 8.55 7.70 0.44
N LYS A 28 8.10 8.86 0.91
CA LYS A 28 7.91 9.11 2.34
C LYS A 28 6.84 8.20 2.94
N LYS A 29 5.73 8.04 2.25
CA LYS A 29 4.64 7.20 2.75
C LYS A 29 5.04 5.73 2.78
N LEU A 30 5.72 5.26 1.75
CA LEU A 30 6.19 3.88 1.71
C LEU A 30 7.23 3.60 2.79
N GLU A 31 8.10 4.56 3.07
CA GLU A 31 9.08 4.45 4.15
C GLU A 31 8.40 4.27 5.50
N LYS A 32 7.34 5.04 5.75
CA LYS A 32 6.55 4.90 6.98
C LYS A 32 5.88 3.54 7.07
N ILE A 33 5.37 3.05 5.96
CA ILE A 33 4.74 1.72 5.92
C ILE A 33 5.78 0.63 6.20
N GLU A 34 6.97 0.75 5.63
CA GLU A 34 8.05 -0.20 5.90
C GLU A 34 8.45 -0.19 7.37
N GLN A 35 8.58 1.00 7.97
CA GLN A 35 8.90 1.13 9.38
C GLN A 35 7.84 0.47 10.25
N ARG A 36 6.58 0.68 9.91
CA ARG A 36 5.48 0.07 10.64
C ARG A 36 5.46 -1.45 10.49
N TRP A 37 5.77 -1.94 9.30
CA TRP A 37 5.85 -3.37 9.03
C TRP A 37 7.01 -4.01 9.81
N GLY A 38 8.12 -3.28 9.95
CA GLY A 38 9.26 -3.71 10.75
C GLY A 38 10.21 -4.67 10.05
N LYS A 39 10.04 -4.88 8.75
CA LYS A 39 10.89 -5.76 7.96
C LYS A 39 11.22 -5.10 6.63
N PRO A 40 12.39 -5.39 6.04
CA PRO A 40 12.73 -4.82 4.74
C PRO A 40 11.76 -5.25 3.65
N VAL A 41 11.42 -4.32 2.77
CA VAL A 41 10.56 -4.59 1.63
C VAL A 41 11.12 -3.94 0.38
N VAL A 42 10.75 -4.49 -0.77
CA VAL A 42 10.99 -3.90 -2.08
C VAL A 42 9.67 -3.35 -2.56
N ALA A 43 9.66 -2.07 -2.90
CA ALA A 43 8.44 -1.39 -3.34
C ALA A 43 8.48 -1.13 -4.84
N ARG A 44 7.35 -1.35 -5.50
CA ARG A 44 7.19 -1.04 -6.90
C ARG A 44 5.90 -0.28 -7.10
N ALA A 45 5.97 0.87 -7.72
CA ALA A 45 4.80 1.68 -8.05
C ALA A 45 4.64 1.73 -9.56
N VAL A 46 3.47 1.36 -10.05
CA VAL A 46 3.14 1.45 -11.47
C VAL A 46 2.07 2.52 -11.62
N LEU A 47 2.39 3.55 -12.38
CA LEU A 47 1.51 4.71 -12.59
C LEU A 47 1.07 4.74 -14.04
N GLU A 48 -0.23 4.88 -14.25
CA GLU A 48 -0.81 4.84 -15.59
C GLU A 48 -1.86 5.92 -15.76
N GLU A 49 -1.83 6.59 -16.90
CA GLU A 49 -2.89 7.50 -17.28
C GLU A 49 -3.94 6.72 -18.07
N LEU A 50 -5.21 6.84 -17.66
CA LEU A 50 -6.33 6.18 -18.31
C LEU A 50 -7.08 7.16 -19.21
N PRO A 51 -7.96 6.70 -20.10
CA PRO A 51 -8.81 7.63 -20.86
C PRO A 51 -9.58 8.58 -19.95
N ILE A 52 -9.96 8.14 -18.77
CA ILE A 52 -10.55 8.98 -17.74
C ILE A 52 -9.81 8.73 -16.44
N GLY A 53 -8.97 9.67 -16.03
CA GLY A 53 -8.27 9.62 -14.75
C GLY A 53 -6.94 8.91 -14.77
N PHE A 54 -6.53 8.44 -13.61
CA PHE A 54 -5.21 7.83 -13.38
C PHE A 54 -5.34 6.60 -12.50
N GLU A 55 -4.43 5.67 -12.69
CA GLU A 55 -4.35 4.48 -11.84
C GLU A 55 -2.96 4.35 -11.26
N ALA A 56 -2.89 4.09 -9.96
CA ALA A 56 -1.63 3.78 -9.28
C ALA A 56 -1.74 2.40 -8.67
N THR A 57 -0.76 1.56 -8.91
CA THR A 57 -0.66 0.23 -8.29
C THR A 57 0.67 0.17 -7.56
N VAL A 58 0.62 -0.02 -6.25
CA VAL A 58 1.83 -0.09 -5.42
C VAL A 58 1.91 -1.46 -4.80
N THR A 59 3.05 -2.13 -5.01
CA THR A 59 3.31 -3.47 -4.49
C THR A 59 4.46 -3.40 -3.52
N LEU A 60 4.31 -4.02 -2.35
CA LEU A 60 5.40 -4.27 -1.42
C LEU A 60 5.68 -5.76 -1.42
N ALA A 61 6.92 -6.12 -1.69
CA ALA A 61 7.34 -7.51 -1.71
C ALA A 61 8.45 -7.73 -0.68
N GLY A 62 8.33 -8.80 0.06
CA GLY A 62 9.29 -9.20 1.08
C GLY A 62 8.87 -10.58 1.57
N LYS A 63 8.83 -10.76 2.87
CA LYS A 63 8.33 -12.00 3.45
C LYS A 63 6.85 -12.21 3.09
N ASP A 64 6.07 -11.14 3.08
CA ASP A 64 4.70 -11.12 2.61
C ASP A 64 4.58 -10.13 1.47
N GLU A 65 3.56 -10.30 0.65
CA GLU A 65 3.30 -9.38 -0.46
C GLU A 65 2.02 -8.60 -0.21
N PHE A 66 2.09 -7.29 -0.45
CA PHE A 66 0.94 -6.39 -0.31
C PHE A 66 0.76 -5.61 -1.59
N VAL A 67 -0.48 -5.42 -2.02
CA VAL A 67 -0.80 -4.67 -3.23
C VAL A 67 -1.91 -3.68 -2.92
N GLY A 68 -1.67 -2.41 -3.22
CA GLY A 68 -2.69 -1.36 -3.15
C GLY A 68 -2.90 -0.76 -4.52
N ARG A 69 -4.14 -0.55 -4.90
CA ARG A 69 -4.49 0.06 -6.19
C ARG A 69 -5.46 1.20 -5.96
N GLY A 70 -5.17 2.34 -6.60
CA GLY A 70 -6.03 3.51 -6.55
C GLY A 70 -6.32 3.99 -7.96
N ARG A 71 -7.58 4.33 -8.22
CA ARG A 71 -8.01 4.90 -9.50
C ARG A 71 -8.81 6.16 -9.19
N GLU A 72 -8.31 7.31 -9.62
CA GLU A 72 -8.88 8.61 -9.31
C GLU A 72 -8.74 9.55 -10.51
N ASP A 73 -9.37 10.72 -10.42
CA ASP A 73 -9.30 11.73 -11.48
C ASP A 73 -7.97 12.50 -11.47
N ASP A 74 -7.14 12.31 -10.46
CA ASP A 74 -5.86 12.99 -10.29
C ASP A 74 -4.81 11.98 -9.85
N LEU A 75 -3.60 12.11 -10.37
CA LEU A 75 -2.51 11.17 -10.07
C LEU A 75 -2.17 11.16 -8.59
N GLY A 76 -2.10 12.31 -7.95
CA GLY A 76 -1.82 12.39 -6.52
C GLY A 76 -2.86 11.66 -5.69
N LYS A 77 -4.13 11.80 -6.05
CA LYS A 77 -5.23 11.10 -5.38
C LYS A 77 -5.16 9.59 -5.62
N ALA A 78 -4.81 9.17 -6.84
CA ALA A 78 -4.65 7.75 -7.15
C ALA A 78 -3.55 7.12 -6.32
N VAL A 79 -2.42 7.82 -6.19
CA VAL A 79 -1.30 7.39 -5.34
C VAL A 79 -1.75 7.29 -3.88
N ASP A 80 -2.44 8.31 -3.37
CA ASP A 80 -2.92 8.31 -1.98
C ASP A 80 -3.87 7.16 -1.70
N THR A 81 -4.80 6.89 -2.64
CA THR A 81 -5.74 5.78 -2.49
C THR A 81 -5.02 4.44 -2.47
N ALA A 82 -4.04 4.26 -3.36
CA ALA A 82 -3.24 3.04 -3.40
C ALA A 82 -2.47 2.84 -2.10
N LEU A 83 -1.84 3.90 -1.60
CA LEU A 83 -1.07 3.85 -0.35
C LEU A 83 -1.96 3.58 0.86
N LEU A 84 -3.15 4.15 0.89
CA LEU A 84 -4.10 3.91 1.98
C LEU A 84 -4.51 2.44 2.04
N LYS A 85 -4.82 1.86 0.89
CA LYS A 85 -5.19 0.44 0.81
C LYS A 85 -4.03 -0.45 1.22
N LEU A 86 -2.83 -0.09 0.80
CA LEU A 86 -1.62 -0.82 1.17
C LEU A 86 -1.39 -0.79 2.68
N ALA A 87 -1.50 0.40 3.28
CA ALA A 87 -1.33 0.56 4.72
C ALA A 87 -2.36 -0.24 5.50
N ARG A 88 -3.60 -0.29 5.02
CA ARG A 88 -4.66 -1.08 5.65
C ARG A 88 -4.36 -2.58 5.62
N GLN A 89 -3.80 -3.07 4.53
CA GLN A 89 -3.41 -4.48 4.43
C GLN A 89 -2.31 -4.81 5.44
N VAL A 90 -1.31 -3.95 5.54
CA VAL A 90 -0.22 -4.12 6.52
C VAL A 90 -0.78 -4.12 7.92
N ASP A 91 -1.64 -3.16 8.26
CA ASP A 91 -2.27 -3.07 9.58
C ASP A 91 -3.08 -4.31 9.90
N THR A 92 -3.84 -4.82 8.92
CA THR A 92 -4.66 -6.03 9.11
C THR A 92 -3.79 -7.23 9.46
N VAL A 93 -2.66 -7.40 8.76
CA VAL A 93 -1.75 -8.51 9.03
C VAL A 93 -1.11 -8.35 10.41
N LEU A 94 -0.68 -7.15 10.77
CA LEU A 94 -0.10 -6.88 12.08
C LEU A 94 -1.09 -7.14 13.20
N ASP A 95 -2.34 -6.72 13.03
CA ASP A 95 -3.40 -6.96 14.01
C ASP A 95 -3.70 -8.45 14.17
N LYS A 96 -3.75 -9.19 13.08
CA LYS A 96 -3.94 -10.63 13.12
C LYS A 96 -2.82 -11.33 13.88
N ARG A 97 -1.59 -10.91 13.68
CA ARG A 97 -0.45 -11.48 14.40
C ARG A 97 -0.52 -11.19 15.89
N LYS A 98 -0.92 -9.96 16.23
CA LYS A 98 -1.12 -9.59 17.62
C LYS A 98 -2.20 -10.43 18.28
N SER A 99 -3.36 -10.52 17.65
CA SER A 99 -4.48 -11.31 18.14
C SER A 99 -4.10 -12.76 18.31
N LYS A 100 -3.39 -13.33 17.35
CA LYS A 100 -2.95 -14.70 17.41
C LYS A 100 -1.99 -14.95 18.57
N GLY A 101 -1.10 -14.00 18.83
CA GLY A 101 -0.19 -14.10 19.95
C GLY A 101 -0.86 -13.97 21.30
N GLN A 102 -1.93 -13.19 21.38
CA GLN A 102 -2.68 -12.96 22.61
C GLN A 102 -3.86 -13.91 22.80
N GLY A 103 -4.39 -14.42 21.73
CA GLY A 103 -5.61 -15.23 21.73
C GLY A 103 -5.51 -16.55 22.48
N ARG A 104 -4.37 -16.95 22.86
CA ARG A 104 -4.17 -18.16 23.65
C ARG A 104 -4.52 -18.01 25.09
N ARG A 105 -4.76 -16.80 25.49
CA ARG A 105 -5.27 -16.57 26.83
C ARG A 105 -6.73 -16.90 26.85
N ALA A 106 -7.08 -17.61 27.38
CA ALA A 106 -8.37 -17.67 27.42
C ALA A 106 -9.40 -17.79 26.57
N SER A 107 -9.19 -17.27 26.18
CA SER A 107 -9.82 -17.14 25.73
C SER A 107 -10.51 -17.11 25.53
N GLY A 108 -10.83 -16.83 25.53
CA GLY A 108 -11.20 -16.40 25.39
C GLY A 108 -11.88 -16.05 25.01
N VAL A 109 -12.14 -16.00 25.44
CA VAL A 109 -12.54 -15.34 25.30
C VAL A 109 -13.15 -14.96 24.86
N ILE A 110 -13.65 -14.96 24.98
CA ILE A 110 -13.94 -14.38 24.77
C ILE A 110 -14.55 -14.13 24.32
N LYS A 111 -15.06 -14.20 24.51
CA LYS A 111 -15.21 -13.76 24.37
C LYS A 111 -15.58 -13.62 24.04
N ALA A 112 -16.05 -13.89 24.12
CA ALA A 112 -15.94 -13.54 24.08
C ALA A 112 -16.33 -13.34 23.74
N ALA A 113 -16.89 -13.53 23.85
CA ALA A 113 -16.73 -13.20 23.85
C ALA A 113 -17.09 -13.10 23.46
N LYS A 114 -17.74 -13.34 23.63
CA LYS A 114 -17.58 -13.17 23.69
C LYS A 114 -17.64 -13.42 23.51
N PRO A 115 -17.93 -13.75 23.50
CA PRO A 115 -17.50 -13.89 23.71
C PRO A 115 -17.63 -14.10 23.52
N PHE A 116 -18.17 -14.26 23.50
CA PHE A 116 -17.61 -14.23 23.81
C PHE A 116 -17.71 -14.25 23.87
#